data_a406989caa6b0a9861ae321db99718e1
#
_entry.id   a406989caa6b0a9861ae321db99718e1
#
_cell.length_a   1.000
_cell.length_b   1.000
_cell.length_c   1.000
_cell.angle_alpha   90.00
_cell.angle_beta   90.00
_cell.angle_gamma   90.00
#
_symmetry.space_group_name_H-M   'P 1'
#
loop_
_entity.id
_entity.type
_entity.pdbx_description
1 polymer ?
#
loop_
_entity_poly.entity_id
_entity_poly.type
_entity_poly.pdbx_seq_one_letter_code
_entity_poly.pdbx_strand_id
1 'polypeptide(L)'
;MRKNLRRQEYQFRHFIRISAKEELFLIGKSILAVSMIDYCFYQSYVALIPLSLPGLCFYRIERKDLLHRKKEEIRQQFKEMLLLVVAGQKAGYSVENALLNSYEDMENLYGRDSGICLMLREIRAGLSNNRKASKLWEKMGESCDIEEIKEFASVFDIARESSGNIDA
;
A
#
# COMPACT_ATOMS: atom_id res chain seq x y z
N MET A 1 25.81 6.39 2.09
CA MET A 1 24.82 6.00 1.09
C MET A 1 23.82 4.94 1.59
N ARG A 2 24.23 3.82 2.20
CA ARG A 2 23.35 2.76 2.74
C ARG A 2 22.37 3.19 3.87
N LYS A 3 22.70 4.19 4.70
CA LYS A 3 21.81 4.67 5.78
C LYS A 3 20.59 5.45 5.25
N ASN A 4 20.75 6.18 4.14
CA ASN A 4 19.62 6.91 3.52
C ASN A 4 18.66 5.97 2.80
N LEU A 5 19.15 4.87 2.21
CA LEU A 5 18.31 3.85 1.60
C LEU A 5 17.41 3.16 2.63
N ARG A 6 17.95 2.76 3.79
CA ARG A 6 17.14 2.16 4.87
C ARG A 6 16.10 3.12 5.45
N ARG A 7 16.40 4.41 5.53
CA ARG A 7 15.45 5.42 6.00
C ARG A 7 14.31 5.63 4.99
N GLN A 8 14.60 5.52 3.70
CA GLN A 8 13.60 5.58 2.64
C GLN A 8 12.76 4.31 2.56
N GLU A 9 13.34 3.11 2.70
CA GLU A 9 12.59 1.85 2.82
C GLU A 9 11.61 1.85 4.00
N TYR A 10 11.99 2.50 5.11
CA TYR A 10 11.09 2.64 6.28
C TYR A 10 9.90 3.56 5.99
N GLN A 11 10.05 4.58 5.17
CA GLN A 11 8.97 5.51 4.83
C GLN A 11 7.94 4.87 3.89
N PHE A 12 8.37 4.06 2.93
CA PHE A 12 7.46 3.42 1.97
C PHE A 12 6.67 2.23 2.56
N ARG A 13 7.17 1.57 3.60
CA ARG A 13 6.38 0.59 4.38
C ARG A 13 5.17 1.21 5.09
N HIS A 14 5.05 2.54 5.06
CA HIS A 14 3.94 3.26 5.65
C HIS A 14 2.63 3.09 4.89
N PHE A 15 2.68 2.74 3.59
CA PHE A 15 1.48 2.59 2.75
C PHE A 15 0.66 1.33 3.08
N ILE A 16 1.31 0.27 3.59
CA ILE A 16 0.67 -0.98 4.02
C ILE A 16 0.84 -1.17 5.54
N ARG A 17 0.71 -0.09 6.31
CA ARG A 17 0.88 -0.19 7.75
C ARG A 17 -0.39 -0.72 8.41
N ILE A 18 -0.26 -1.83 9.14
CA ILE A 18 -1.30 -2.26 10.08
C ILE A 18 -1.37 -1.21 11.19
N SER A 19 -2.56 -0.65 11.42
CA SER A 19 -2.79 0.28 12.52
C SER A 19 -2.57 -0.43 13.87
N ALA A 20 -2.05 0.29 14.87
CA ALA A 20 -1.90 -0.27 16.22
C ALA A 20 -3.23 -0.80 16.79
N LYS A 21 -4.36 -0.20 16.39
CA LYS A 21 -5.70 -0.69 16.75
C LYS A 21 -6.03 -2.03 16.09
N GLU A 22 -5.68 -2.22 14.83
CA GLU A 22 -5.87 -3.47 14.10
C GLU A 22 -4.97 -4.59 14.68
N GLU A 23 -3.73 -4.26 15.04
CA GLU A 23 -2.81 -5.20 15.68
C GLU A 23 -3.31 -5.63 17.06
N LEU A 24 -3.79 -4.67 17.87
CA LEU A 24 -4.39 -4.95 19.17
C LEU A 24 -5.65 -5.81 19.04
N PHE A 25 -6.48 -5.54 18.03
CA PHE A 25 -7.67 -6.33 17.74
C PHE A 25 -7.35 -7.78 17.34
N LEU A 26 -6.32 -7.99 16.51
CA LEU A 26 -5.84 -9.32 16.11
C LEU A 26 -5.31 -10.11 17.31
N ILE A 27 -4.54 -9.46 18.18
CA ILE A 27 -4.03 -10.07 19.42
C ILE A 27 -5.21 -10.45 20.34
N GLY A 28 -6.14 -9.54 20.54
CA GLY A 28 -7.33 -9.79 21.35
C GLY A 28 -8.17 -10.96 20.84
N LYS A 29 -8.42 -11.03 19.52
CA LYS A 29 -9.11 -12.11 18.85
C LYS A 29 -8.40 -13.46 19.04
N SER A 30 -7.07 -13.46 18.91
CA SER A 30 -6.27 -14.69 19.10
C SER A 30 -6.30 -15.18 20.54
N ILE A 31 -6.20 -14.27 21.51
CA ILE A 31 -6.30 -14.61 22.94
C ILE A 31 -7.70 -15.16 23.27
N LEU A 32 -8.76 -14.53 22.77
CA LEU A 32 -10.13 -14.94 22.99
C LEU A 32 -10.40 -16.33 22.40
N ALA A 33 -9.90 -16.62 21.20
CA ALA A 33 -10.01 -17.94 20.58
C ALA A 33 -9.31 -19.03 21.40
N VAL A 34 -8.09 -18.78 21.88
CA VAL A 34 -7.35 -19.71 22.74
C VAL A 34 -8.06 -19.93 24.08
N SER A 35 -8.52 -18.85 24.72
CA SER A 35 -9.29 -18.93 25.98
C SER A 35 -10.58 -19.71 25.86
N MET A 36 -11.29 -19.55 24.73
CA MET A 36 -12.55 -20.28 24.48
C MET A 36 -12.29 -21.78 24.33
N ILE A 37 -11.23 -22.17 23.64
CA ILE A 37 -10.83 -23.57 23.48
C ILE A 37 -10.42 -24.17 24.82
N ASP A 38 -9.62 -23.44 25.62
CA ASP A 38 -9.19 -23.88 26.95
C ASP A 38 -10.39 -24.10 27.89
N TYR A 39 -11.32 -23.16 27.91
CA TYR A 39 -12.55 -23.26 28.71
C TYR A 39 -13.41 -24.45 28.31
N CYS A 40 -13.57 -24.73 27.01
CA CYS A 40 -14.43 -25.83 26.52
C CYS A 40 -13.83 -27.22 26.75
N PHE A 41 -12.52 -27.37 26.71
CA PHE A 41 -11.89 -28.68 26.65
C PHE A 41 -11.11 -29.07 27.90
N TYR A 42 -10.51 -28.14 28.61
CA TYR A 42 -9.50 -28.48 29.61
C TYR A 42 -9.79 -27.95 31.03
N GLN A 43 -10.40 -26.81 31.20
CA GLN A 43 -10.59 -26.14 32.50
C GLN A 43 -9.33 -26.13 33.39
N SER A 44 -8.13 -26.20 32.78
CA SER A 44 -6.86 -26.36 33.46
C SER A 44 -5.84 -25.35 32.94
N TYR A 45 -5.30 -24.52 33.83
CA TYR A 45 -4.26 -23.54 33.50
C TYR A 45 -2.98 -24.16 32.90
N VAL A 46 -2.73 -25.46 33.11
CA VAL A 46 -1.58 -26.15 32.55
C VAL A 46 -1.70 -26.34 31.02
N ALA A 47 -2.92 -26.44 30.51
CA ALA A 47 -3.18 -26.60 29.08
C ALA A 47 -2.95 -25.31 28.26
N LEU A 48 -2.88 -24.14 28.89
CA LEU A 48 -2.56 -22.87 28.22
C LEU A 48 -1.16 -22.88 27.57
N ILE A 49 -0.19 -23.60 28.15
CA ILE A 49 1.18 -23.64 27.62
C ILE A 49 1.24 -24.29 26.23
N PRO A 50 0.74 -25.52 25.99
CA PRO A 50 0.73 -26.10 24.65
C PRO A 50 -0.24 -25.39 23.69
N LEU A 51 -1.30 -24.76 24.20
CA LEU A 51 -2.29 -24.06 23.41
C LEU A 51 -1.80 -22.69 22.90
N SER A 52 -0.74 -22.14 23.47
CA SER A 52 -0.11 -20.89 23.01
C SER A 52 0.49 -21.02 21.60
N LEU A 53 0.98 -22.21 21.23
CA LEU A 53 1.57 -22.48 19.90
C LEU A 53 0.54 -22.33 18.75
N PRO A 54 -0.65 -23.00 18.78
CA PRO A 54 -1.69 -22.77 17.80
C PRO A 54 -2.21 -21.32 17.78
N GLY A 55 -2.27 -20.65 18.94
CA GLY A 55 -2.63 -19.23 19.02
C GLY A 55 -1.67 -18.33 18.25
N LEU A 56 -0.38 -18.62 18.32
CA LEU A 56 0.63 -17.88 17.56
C LEU A 56 0.56 -18.14 16.05
N CYS A 57 0.24 -19.37 15.65
CA CYS A 57 -0.02 -19.71 14.24
C CYS A 57 -1.26 -18.97 13.73
N PHE A 58 -2.34 -18.96 14.49
CA PHE A 58 -3.58 -18.24 14.14
C PHE A 58 -3.34 -16.74 13.96
N TYR A 59 -2.64 -16.10 14.88
CA TYR A 59 -2.25 -14.69 14.76
C TYR A 59 -1.44 -14.41 13.48
N ARG A 60 -0.47 -15.28 13.13
CA ARG A 60 0.34 -15.12 11.92
C ARG A 60 -0.47 -15.24 10.64
N ILE A 61 -1.44 -16.14 10.61
CA ILE A 61 -2.34 -16.33 9.45
C ILE A 61 -3.21 -15.09 9.28
N GLU A 62 -3.91 -14.67 10.33
CA GLU A 62 -4.77 -13.48 10.31
C GLU A 62 -4.00 -12.21 9.91
N ARG A 63 -2.77 -12.05 10.40
CA ARG A 63 -1.91 -10.92 10.04
C ARG A 63 -1.53 -10.94 8.55
N LYS A 64 -1.24 -12.11 7.99
CA LYS A 64 -0.97 -12.25 6.55
C LYS A 64 -2.20 -11.90 5.72
N ASP A 65 -3.36 -12.37 6.12
CA ASP A 65 -4.61 -12.10 5.42
C ASP A 65 -4.95 -10.61 5.44
N LEU A 66 -4.74 -9.94 6.57
CA LEU A 66 -4.93 -8.49 6.67
C LEU A 66 -3.97 -7.72 5.75
N LEU A 67 -2.71 -8.11 5.71
CA LEU A 67 -1.72 -7.50 4.80
C LEU A 67 -2.09 -7.74 3.34
N HIS A 68 -2.58 -8.94 3.02
CA HIS A 68 -3.01 -9.26 1.66
C HIS A 68 -4.22 -8.42 1.24
N ARG A 69 -5.22 -8.27 2.11
CA ARG A 69 -6.38 -7.40 1.85
C ARG A 69 -5.96 -5.95 1.62
N LYS A 70 -5.04 -5.42 2.43
CA LYS A 70 -4.53 -4.05 2.24
C LYS A 70 -3.76 -3.87 0.92
N LYS A 71 -3.00 -4.87 0.50
CA LYS A 71 -2.36 -4.85 -0.82
C LYS A 71 -3.40 -4.84 -1.94
N GLU A 72 -4.43 -5.66 -1.84
CA GLU A 72 -5.49 -5.74 -2.83
C GLU A 72 -6.30 -4.44 -2.91
N GLU A 73 -6.56 -3.80 -1.77
CA GLU A 73 -7.19 -2.48 -1.71
C GLU A 73 -6.35 -1.43 -2.45
N ILE A 74 -5.04 -1.35 -2.19
CA ILE A 74 -4.14 -0.43 -2.91
C ILE A 74 -4.11 -0.75 -4.41
N ARG A 75 -4.11 -2.03 -4.79
CA ARG A 75 -4.14 -2.47 -6.19
C ARG A 75 -5.39 -1.97 -6.91
N GLN A 76 -6.55 -2.05 -6.27
CA GLN A 76 -7.82 -1.55 -6.84
C GLN A 76 -7.80 -0.01 -6.95
N GLN A 77 -7.40 0.68 -5.89
CA GLN A 77 -7.25 2.13 -5.89
C GLN A 77 -6.28 2.59 -7.00
N PHE A 78 -5.19 1.87 -7.20
CA PHE A 78 -4.23 2.15 -8.28
C PHE A 78 -4.84 2.01 -9.66
N LYS A 79 -5.64 0.96 -9.92
CA LYS A 79 -6.36 0.79 -11.21
C LYS A 79 -7.31 1.95 -11.47
N GLU A 80 -8.06 2.41 -10.47
CA GLU A 80 -8.98 3.54 -10.61
C GLU A 80 -8.23 4.84 -10.87
N MET A 81 -7.11 5.06 -10.18
CA MET A 81 -6.23 6.20 -10.46
C MET A 81 -5.74 6.19 -11.92
N LEU A 82 -5.36 5.02 -12.46
CA LEU A 82 -4.95 4.90 -13.86
C LEU A 82 -6.08 5.27 -14.83
N LEU A 83 -7.33 4.90 -14.54
CA LEU A 83 -8.47 5.29 -15.36
C LEU A 83 -8.67 6.82 -15.39
N LEU A 84 -8.48 7.48 -14.24
CA LEU A 84 -8.52 8.95 -14.16
C LEU A 84 -7.39 9.60 -14.97
N VAL A 85 -6.17 9.03 -14.88
CA VAL A 85 -5.02 9.51 -15.67
C VAL A 85 -5.30 9.37 -17.17
N VAL A 86 -5.84 8.24 -17.62
CA VAL A 86 -6.21 8.03 -19.04
C VAL A 86 -7.31 9.01 -19.47
N ALA A 87 -8.29 9.26 -18.61
CA ALA A 87 -9.34 10.26 -18.90
C ALA A 87 -8.75 11.66 -19.03
N GLY A 88 -7.83 12.05 -18.15
CA GLY A 88 -7.11 13.31 -18.21
C GLY A 88 -6.28 13.46 -19.50
N GLN A 89 -5.58 12.41 -19.92
CA GLN A 89 -4.84 12.41 -21.19
C GLN A 89 -5.77 12.60 -22.40
N LYS A 90 -6.93 11.94 -22.40
CA LYS A 90 -7.94 12.14 -23.46
C LYS A 90 -8.48 13.57 -23.48
N ALA A 91 -8.49 14.27 -22.36
CA ALA A 91 -8.84 15.68 -22.24
C ALA A 91 -7.69 16.63 -22.64
N GLY A 92 -6.52 16.09 -23.04
CA GLY A 92 -5.36 16.87 -23.49
C GLY A 92 -4.34 17.22 -22.41
N TYR A 93 -4.47 16.68 -21.19
CA TYR A 93 -3.44 16.88 -20.17
C TYR A 93 -2.22 16.00 -20.42
N SER A 94 -1.03 16.51 -20.10
CA SER A 94 0.17 15.66 -20.04
C SER A 94 0.02 14.58 -18.97
N VAL A 95 0.74 13.46 -19.12
CA VAL A 95 0.69 12.33 -18.16
C VAL A 95 0.95 12.78 -16.72
N GLU A 96 1.92 13.68 -16.52
CA GLU A 96 2.24 14.23 -15.21
C GLU A 96 1.10 15.08 -14.63
N ASN A 97 0.51 15.95 -15.45
CA ASN A 97 -0.62 16.79 -15.02
C ASN A 97 -1.87 15.95 -14.75
N ALA A 98 -2.18 14.98 -15.61
CA ALA A 98 -3.28 14.06 -15.39
C ALA A 98 -3.12 13.27 -14.08
N LEU A 99 -1.90 12.82 -13.79
CA LEU A 99 -1.57 12.14 -12.55
C LEU A 99 -1.74 13.05 -11.32
N LEU A 100 -1.29 14.31 -11.40
CA LEU A 100 -1.41 15.25 -10.29
C LEU A 100 -2.87 15.66 -10.05
N ASN A 101 -3.66 15.78 -11.11
CA ASN A 101 -5.09 16.12 -11.04
C ASN A 101 -5.91 14.96 -10.47
N SER A 102 -5.52 13.70 -10.75
CA SER A 102 -6.21 12.53 -10.20
C SER A 102 -6.18 12.46 -8.66
N TYR A 103 -5.29 13.21 -8.01
CA TYR A 103 -5.19 13.24 -6.55
C TYR A 103 -6.50 13.71 -5.88
N GLU A 104 -7.12 14.78 -6.39
CA GLU A 104 -8.34 15.33 -5.80
C GLU A 104 -9.50 14.35 -5.91
N ASP A 105 -9.63 13.69 -7.05
CA ASP A 105 -10.66 12.67 -7.27
C ASP A 105 -10.45 11.46 -6.36
N MET A 106 -9.19 10.98 -6.23
CA MET A 106 -8.86 9.87 -5.35
C MET A 106 -9.03 10.24 -3.87
N GLU A 107 -8.73 11.48 -3.46
CA GLU A 107 -8.98 11.97 -2.11
C GLU A 107 -10.48 11.98 -1.78
N ASN A 108 -11.32 12.38 -2.73
CA ASN A 108 -12.77 12.38 -2.57
C ASN A 108 -13.36 10.96 -2.49
N LEU A 109 -12.81 10.00 -3.24
CA LEU A 109 -13.28 8.62 -3.28
C LEU A 109 -12.84 7.80 -2.06
N TYR A 110 -11.58 7.92 -1.67
CA TYR A 110 -10.94 7.01 -0.70
C TYR A 110 -10.44 7.69 0.57
N GLY A 111 -10.49 9.01 0.61
CA GLY A 111 -9.98 9.81 1.72
C GLY A 111 -8.47 10.05 1.67
N ARG A 112 -8.06 11.08 2.40
CA ARG A 112 -6.68 11.60 2.41
C ARG A 112 -5.62 10.58 2.90
N ASP A 113 -6.01 9.67 3.78
CA ASP A 113 -5.11 8.69 4.40
C ASP A 113 -5.09 7.34 3.67
N SER A 114 -5.78 7.23 2.52
CA SER A 114 -5.72 6.03 1.69
C SER A 114 -4.32 5.79 1.13
N GLY A 115 -3.99 4.52 0.87
CA GLY A 115 -2.67 4.14 0.37
C GLY A 115 -2.30 4.87 -0.91
N ILE A 116 -3.23 5.00 -1.85
CA ILE A 116 -3.00 5.69 -3.13
C ILE A 116 -2.80 7.20 -2.95
N CYS A 117 -3.56 7.87 -2.07
CA CYS A 117 -3.40 9.29 -1.81
C CYS A 117 -2.05 9.60 -1.14
N LEU A 118 -1.58 8.70 -0.27
CA LEU A 118 -0.24 8.80 0.30
C LEU A 118 0.83 8.67 -0.78
N MET A 119 0.69 7.72 -1.72
CA MET A 119 1.61 7.54 -2.85
C MET A 119 1.61 8.76 -3.77
N LEU A 120 0.46 9.26 -4.17
CA LEU A 120 0.34 10.45 -5.03
C LEU A 120 0.96 11.69 -4.39
N ARG A 121 0.83 11.84 -3.07
CA ARG A 121 1.44 12.93 -2.31
C ARG A 121 2.97 12.84 -2.32
N GLU A 122 3.52 11.64 -2.16
CA GLU A 122 4.96 11.40 -2.26
C GLU A 122 5.49 11.67 -3.68
N ILE A 123 4.72 11.31 -4.71
CA ILE A 123 5.07 11.60 -6.11
C ILE A 123 5.06 13.11 -6.35
N ARG A 124 4.02 13.82 -5.91
CA ARG A 124 3.96 15.29 -6.00
C ARG A 124 5.18 15.94 -5.33
N ALA A 125 5.52 15.53 -4.11
CA ALA A 125 6.69 16.01 -3.39
C ALA A 125 8.01 15.63 -4.09
N GLY A 126 8.06 14.46 -4.71
CA GLY A 126 9.21 14.00 -5.48
C GLY A 126 9.43 14.80 -6.75
N LEU A 127 8.38 15.07 -7.50
CA LEU A 127 8.41 15.89 -8.72
C LEU A 127 8.83 17.33 -8.42
N SER A 128 8.32 17.94 -7.35
CA SER A 128 8.76 19.28 -6.92
C SER A 128 10.25 19.35 -6.54
N ASN A 129 10.85 18.21 -6.19
CA ASN A 129 12.28 18.07 -5.91
C ASN A 129 13.10 17.55 -7.12
N ASN A 130 12.59 17.69 -8.34
CA ASN A 130 13.24 17.24 -9.58
C ASN A 130 13.58 15.73 -9.62
N ARG A 131 12.82 14.89 -8.90
CA ARG A 131 12.97 13.43 -8.98
C ARG A 131 12.14 12.87 -10.12
N LYS A 132 12.66 11.84 -10.79
CA LYS A 132 11.89 11.13 -11.83
C LYS A 132 10.71 10.37 -11.22
N ALA A 133 9.50 10.57 -11.76
CA ALA A 133 8.30 9.89 -11.29
C ALA A 133 8.42 8.36 -11.40
N SER A 134 9.01 7.84 -12.49
CA SER A 134 9.22 6.42 -12.68
C SER A 134 10.00 5.77 -11.54
N LYS A 135 11.09 6.41 -11.07
CA LYS A 135 11.86 5.92 -9.93
C LYS A 135 11.09 5.95 -8.60
N LEU A 136 10.15 6.87 -8.46
CA LEU A 136 9.29 6.93 -7.28
C LEU A 136 8.28 5.79 -7.32
N TRP A 137 7.63 5.56 -8.47
CA TRP A 137 6.70 4.45 -8.66
C TRP A 137 7.38 3.09 -8.50
N GLU A 138 8.56 2.90 -9.07
CA GLU A 138 9.36 1.68 -8.90
C GLU A 138 9.61 1.36 -7.42
N LYS A 139 10.09 2.34 -6.65
CA LYS A 139 10.30 2.18 -5.21
C LYS A 139 9.01 1.88 -4.44
N MET A 140 7.92 2.51 -4.81
CA MET A 140 6.61 2.25 -4.18
C MET A 140 6.14 0.83 -4.48
N GLY A 141 6.23 0.39 -5.73
CA GLY A 141 5.90 -0.97 -6.14
C GLY A 141 6.73 -2.02 -5.42
N GLU A 142 8.05 -1.80 -5.29
CA GLU A 142 8.94 -2.66 -4.51
C GLU A 142 8.55 -2.72 -3.03
N SER A 143 8.25 -1.56 -2.42
CA SER A 143 7.95 -1.46 -0.99
C SER A 143 6.60 -2.08 -0.61
N CYS A 144 5.62 -1.98 -1.50
CA CYS A 144 4.30 -2.57 -1.35
C CYS A 144 4.25 -4.02 -1.86
N ASP A 145 5.27 -4.45 -2.61
CA ASP A 145 5.30 -5.74 -3.30
C ASP A 145 4.06 -5.93 -4.18
N ILE A 146 3.79 -4.90 -5.01
CA ILE A 146 2.70 -4.86 -5.99
C ILE A 146 3.31 -4.73 -7.38
N GLU A 147 3.19 -5.80 -8.19
CA GLU A 147 3.85 -5.91 -9.48
C GLU A 147 3.32 -4.89 -10.48
N GLU A 148 2.01 -4.64 -10.51
CA GLU A 148 1.37 -3.70 -11.42
C GLU A 148 1.92 -2.27 -11.27
N ILE A 149 2.31 -1.87 -10.06
CA ILE A 149 2.92 -0.55 -9.81
C ILE A 149 4.35 -0.52 -10.35
N LYS A 150 5.09 -1.63 -10.27
CA LYS A 150 6.46 -1.73 -10.82
C LYS A 150 6.43 -1.70 -12.34
N GLU A 151 5.51 -2.46 -12.96
CA GLU A 151 5.31 -2.46 -14.41
C GLU A 151 4.93 -1.06 -14.92
N PHE A 152 4.00 -0.39 -14.21
CA PHE A 152 3.63 0.98 -14.55
C PHE A 152 4.84 1.94 -14.51
N ALA A 153 5.74 1.79 -13.54
CA ALA A 153 6.94 2.60 -13.44
C ALA A 153 7.81 2.50 -14.70
N SER A 154 7.91 1.31 -15.28
CA SER A 154 8.68 1.09 -16.52
C SER A 154 8.03 1.71 -17.75
N VAL A 155 6.69 1.72 -17.81
CA VAL A 155 5.93 2.28 -18.93
C VAL A 155 5.77 3.80 -18.81
N PHE A 156 5.82 4.33 -17.60
CA PHE A 156 5.59 5.76 -17.34
C PHE A 156 6.58 6.68 -18.08
N ASP A 157 7.86 6.32 -18.10
CA ASP A 157 8.87 7.12 -18.81
C ASP A 157 8.59 7.14 -20.33
N ILE A 158 8.16 6.01 -20.90
CA ILE A 158 7.81 5.91 -22.32
C ILE A 158 6.58 6.77 -22.65
N ALA A 159 5.55 6.70 -21.82
CA ALA A 159 4.32 7.47 -21.98
C ALA A 159 4.59 8.99 -21.87
N ARG A 160 5.50 9.38 -20.97
CA ARG A 160 5.92 10.77 -20.81
C ARG A 160 6.66 11.32 -22.03
N GLU A 161 7.60 10.54 -22.58
CA GLU A 161 8.36 10.92 -23.76
C GLU A 161 7.45 11.06 -25.00
N SER A 162 6.49 10.16 -25.15
CA SER A 162 5.52 10.20 -26.25
C SER A 162 4.53 11.37 -26.12
N SER A 163 4.14 11.74 -24.89
CA SER A 163 3.29 12.89 -24.62
C SER A 163 4.00 14.24 -24.87
N GLY A 164 5.31 14.32 -24.60
CA GLY A 164 6.12 15.53 -24.83
C GLY A 164 6.49 15.79 -26.29
N ASN A 165 6.31 14.81 -27.17
CA ASN A 165 6.69 14.92 -28.59
C ASN A 165 5.51 15.33 -29.49
N ILE A 166 4.32 15.57 -28.93
CA ILE A 166 3.12 15.99 -29.66
C ILE A 166 3.06 17.52 -29.81
N ASP A 167 3.84 18.25 -29.00
CA ASP A 167 3.86 19.72 -28.99
C ASP A 167 5.05 20.32 -29.81
N ALA A 168 5.74 19.52 -30.62
CA ALA A 168 6.78 19.93 -31.56
C ALA A 168 6.32 19.72 -33.00
#